data_88d682f91a6653bb80a8f220aad4d85d
#
_entry.id   88d682f91a6653bb80a8f220aad4d85d
#
_cell.length_a   1.000
_cell.length_b   1.000
_cell.length_c   1.000
_cell.angle_alpha   90.00
_cell.angle_beta   90.00
_cell.angle_gamma   90.00
#
_symmetry.space_group_name_H-M   'P 1'
#
loop_
_entity.id
_entity.type
_entity.pdbx_description
1 polymer ?
#
loop_
_entity_poly.entity_id
_entity_poly.type
_entity_poly.pdbx_seq_one_letter_code
_entity_poly.pdbx_strand_id
1 'polypeptide(L)'
;MRKKAVELPGVTLGEGMTKVCVPVMGADARALRAAADAARAQADLIELRLDSVSPEMDAACLRAACRTVREAAQGTAILATMRTARDGGAGAARYEALLVMLARERLCDALDVELSIGEAAFSRIARAAHEAGMPVIGSCHDFEKTPDAEEMAARLCRMAALGADICKIAVMPRKRRDVVALTAACAQADDALTQPIIAISMGEMGMPTRICAEAMGSCLSFGTAGAASAPGQMEAGALREALALVHRALAREAQEF
;
A
#
# COMPACT_ATOMS: atom_id res chain seq x y z
N MET A 1 11.00 5.72 18.42
CA MET A 1 10.79 4.29 18.84
C MET A 1 11.25 3.37 17.72
N ARG A 2 11.78 2.14 18.04
CA ARG A 2 12.15 1.17 16.98
C ARG A 2 10.86 0.71 16.28
N LYS A 3 10.84 0.74 14.93
CA LYS A 3 9.70 0.28 14.14
C LYS A 3 9.56 -1.24 14.23
N LYS A 4 8.31 -1.70 14.20
CA LYS A 4 7.97 -3.12 14.13
C LYS A 4 8.01 -3.54 12.66
N ALA A 5 8.97 -4.39 12.29
CA ALA A 5 9.00 -4.96 10.96
C ALA A 5 7.77 -5.85 10.70
N VAL A 6 7.29 -5.84 9.45
CA VAL A 6 6.19 -6.69 9.00
C VAL A 6 6.72 -7.66 7.96
N GLU A 7 6.70 -8.95 8.31
CA GLU A 7 7.19 -10.04 7.48
C GLU A 7 6.11 -10.52 6.51
N LEU A 8 6.47 -10.61 5.23
CA LEU A 8 5.69 -11.22 4.16
C LEU A 8 6.57 -12.21 3.39
N PRO A 9 6.01 -13.12 2.58
CA PRO A 9 6.83 -14.03 1.78
C PRO A 9 7.87 -13.29 0.95
N GLY A 10 9.15 -13.53 1.24
CA GLY A 10 10.28 -12.96 0.51
C GLY A 10 10.55 -11.46 0.72
N VAL A 11 9.82 -10.77 1.59
CA VAL A 11 10.02 -9.33 1.83
C VAL A 11 9.70 -8.92 3.27
N THR A 12 10.53 -8.05 3.84
CA THR A 12 10.29 -7.41 5.14
C THR A 12 10.01 -5.93 4.91
N LEU A 13 8.86 -5.45 5.40
CA LEU A 13 8.47 -4.03 5.36
C LEU A 13 8.81 -3.34 6.68
N GLY A 14 9.33 -2.13 6.61
CA GLY A 14 9.74 -1.35 7.79
C GLY A 14 11.20 -1.53 8.20
N GLU A 15 11.98 -2.30 7.44
CA GLU A 15 13.43 -2.44 7.60
C GLU A 15 14.18 -2.28 6.27
N GLY A 16 15.38 -1.67 6.36
CA GLY A 16 16.26 -1.42 5.20
C GLY A 16 15.64 -0.49 4.18
N MET A 17 16.05 -0.62 2.93
CA MET A 17 15.57 0.19 1.81
C MET A 17 14.06 0.08 1.65
N THR A 18 13.40 1.21 1.34
CA THR A 18 11.99 1.24 0.94
C THR A 18 11.72 0.24 -0.17
N LYS A 19 10.67 -0.57 -0.02
CA LYS A 19 10.30 -1.60 -0.99
C LYS A 19 9.47 -1.03 -2.13
N VAL A 20 9.48 -1.71 -3.28
CA VAL A 20 8.68 -1.34 -4.46
C VAL A 20 7.46 -2.25 -4.56
N CYS A 21 6.28 -1.65 -4.53
CA CYS A 21 5.00 -2.30 -4.81
C CYS A 21 4.55 -2.00 -6.23
N VAL A 22 4.11 -3.02 -6.96
CA VAL A 22 3.58 -2.84 -8.32
C VAL A 22 2.13 -3.30 -8.37
N PRO A 23 1.18 -2.39 -8.73
CA PRO A 23 -0.23 -2.74 -8.92
C PRO A 23 -0.45 -3.64 -10.13
N VAL A 24 -1.26 -4.66 -9.93
CA VAL A 24 -1.75 -5.59 -10.96
C VAL A 24 -3.25 -5.42 -11.11
N MET A 25 -3.67 -5.08 -12.31
CA MET A 25 -5.05 -4.84 -12.71
C MET A 25 -5.39 -5.65 -13.96
N GLY A 26 -6.64 -6.07 -14.08
CA GLY A 26 -7.12 -6.77 -15.28
C GLY A 26 -8.57 -7.22 -15.11
N ALA A 27 -9.32 -7.18 -16.19
CA ALA A 27 -10.73 -7.58 -16.21
C ALA A 27 -10.91 -9.11 -16.36
N ASP A 28 -9.86 -9.84 -16.73
CA ASP A 28 -9.90 -11.28 -16.92
C ASP A 28 -8.58 -11.96 -16.51
N ALA A 29 -8.60 -13.30 -16.46
CA ALA A 29 -7.44 -14.10 -16.04
C ALA A 29 -6.20 -13.90 -16.93
N ARG A 30 -6.38 -13.66 -18.23
CA ARG A 30 -5.26 -13.43 -19.16
C ARG A 30 -4.57 -12.11 -18.88
N ALA A 31 -5.37 -11.04 -18.71
CA ALA A 31 -4.85 -9.71 -18.39
C ALA A 31 -4.17 -9.70 -17.01
N LEU A 32 -4.77 -10.34 -15.99
CA LEU A 32 -4.18 -10.47 -14.66
C LEU A 32 -2.86 -11.23 -14.67
N ARG A 33 -2.78 -12.35 -15.41
CA ARG A 33 -1.54 -13.13 -15.53
C ARG A 33 -0.44 -12.30 -16.19
N ALA A 34 -0.73 -11.65 -17.31
CA ALA A 34 0.25 -10.82 -18.02
C ALA A 34 0.75 -9.66 -17.15
N ALA A 35 -0.15 -8.99 -16.43
CA ALA A 35 0.21 -7.90 -15.52
C ALA A 35 1.04 -8.40 -14.32
N ALA A 36 0.72 -9.56 -13.76
CA ALA A 36 1.48 -10.16 -12.65
C ALA A 36 2.88 -10.63 -13.10
N ASP A 37 2.99 -11.23 -14.28
CA ASP A 37 4.29 -11.60 -14.86
C ASP A 37 5.21 -10.39 -15.09
N ALA A 38 4.65 -9.27 -15.58
CA ALA A 38 5.40 -8.02 -15.72
C ALA A 38 5.78 -7.41 -14.37
N ALA A 39 4.87 -7.41 -13.40
CA ALA A 39 5.08 -6.85 -12.08
C ALA A 39 6.16 -7.60 -11.29
N ARG A 40 6.13 -8.94 -11.23
CA ARG A 40 7.05 -9.74 -10.43
C ARG A 40 8.53 -9.56 -10.79
N ALA A 41 8.83 -9.16 -12.02
CA ALA A 41 10.20 -8.91 -12.46
C ALA A 41 10.83 -7.65 -11.80
N GLN A 42 10.00 -6.75 -11.27
CA GLN A 42 10.40 -5.43 -10.78
C GLN A 42 9.89 -5.11 -9.37
N ALA A 43 8.98 -5.92 -8.82
CA ALA A 43 8.32 -5.69 -7.54
C ALA A 43 8.95 -6.50 -6.41
N ASP A 44 8.97 -5.91 -5.21
CA ASP A 44 9.15 -6.65 -3.96
C ASP A 44 7.79 -7.16 -3.45
N LEU A 45 6.70 -6.47 -3.81
CA LEU A 45 5.32 -6.76 -3.44
C LEU A 45 4.40 -6.47 -4.63
N ILE A 46 3.50 -7.37 -4.95
CA ILE A 46 2.44 -7.17 -5.94
C ILE A 46 1.17 -6.70 -5.22
N GLU A 47 0.56 -5.59 -5.69
CA GLU A 47 -0.77 -5.18 -5.23
C GLU A 47 -1.83 -5.68 -6.21
N LEU A 48 -2.60 -6.69 -5.83
CA LEU A 48 -3.75 -7.14 -6.63
C LEU A 48 -4.95 -6.21 -6.42
N ARG A 49 -5.28 -5.41 -7.44
CA ARG A 49 -6.41 -4.48 -7.46
C ARG A 49 -7.71 -5.23 -7.81
N LEU A 50 -8.37 -5.75 -6.79
CA LEU A 50 -9.60 -6.55 -6.92
C LEU A 50 -10.78 -5.76 -7.48
N ASP A 51 -10.83 -4.45 -7.25
CA ASP A 51 -11.82 -3.55 -7.82
C ASP A 51 -11.72 -3.40 -9.35
N SER A 52 -10.63 -3.85 -9.98
CA SER A 52 -10.46 -3.90 -11.43
C SER A 52 -10.96 -5.19 -12.08
N VAL A 53 -11.25 -6.22 -11.28
CA VAL A 53 -11.54 -7.57 -11.78
C VAL A 53 -12.96 -7.69 -12.34
N SER A 54 -13.94 -7.15 -11.62
CA SER A 54 -15.36 -7.21 -12.02
C SER A 54 -16.16 -6.15 -11.28
N PRO A 55 -17.07 -5.43 -11.94
CA PRO A 55 -17.99 -4.49 -11.28
C PRO A 55 -18.87 -5.14 -10.21
N GLU A 56 -19.20 -6.42 -10.38
CA GLU A 56 -20.09 -7.16 -9.48
C GLU A 56 -19.34 -7.83 -8.32
N MET A 57 -18.03 -7.91 -8.41
CA MET A 57 -17.10 -8.47 -7.40
C MET A 57 -17.70 -9.61 -6.57
N ASP A 58 -18.10 -10.69 -7.24
CA ASP A 58 -18.56 -11.88 -6.54
C ASP A 58 -17.36 -12.68 -5.98
N ALA A 59 -17.64 -13.50 -4.97
CA ALA A 59 -16.62 -14.27 -4.29
C ALA A 59 -15.91 -15.28 -5.20
N ALA A 60 -16.57 -15.82 -6.22
CA ALA A 60 -15.97 -16.78 -7.17
C ALA A 60 -14.98 -16.08 -8.09
N CYS A 61 -15.32 -14.89 -8.62
CA CYS A 61 -14.43 -14.05 -9.41
C CYS A 61 -13.18 -13.65 -8.60
N LEU A 62 -13.33 -13.23 -7.34
CA LEU A 62 -12.19 -12.86 -6.50
C LEU A 62 -11.27 -14.04 -6.22
N ARG A 63 -11.82 -15.23 -5.92
CA ARG A 63 -11.01 -16.44 -5.74
C ARG A 63 -10.24 -16.81 -7.02
N ALA A 64 -10.88 -16.70 -8.17
CA ALA A 64 -10.23 -16.98 -9.45
C ALA A 64 -9.11 -15.98 -9.74
N ALA A 65 -9.33 -14.69 -9.51
CA ALA A 65 -8.31 -13.64 -9.66
C ALA A 65 -7.10 -13.88 -8.74
N CYS A 66 -7.35 -14.14 -7.45
CA CYS A 66 -6.30 -14.43 -6.48
C CYS A 66 -5.46 -15.66 -6.88
N ARG A 67 -6.10 -16.76 -7.33
CA ARG A 67 -5.38 -17.96 -7.81
C ARG A 67 -4.54 -17.63 -9.05
N THR A 68 -5.09 -16.93 -10.02
CA THR A 68 -4.37 -16.54 -11.24
C THR A 68 -3.12 -15.72 -10.93
N VAL A 69 -3.25 -14.72 -10.06
CA VAL A 69 -2.12 -13.87 -9.68
C VAL A 69 -1.12 -14.64 -8.81
N ARG A 70 -1.58 -15.50 -7.89
CA ARG A 70 -0.70 -16.34 -7.06
C ARG A 70 0.19 -17.25 -7.90
N GLU A 71 -0.36 -17.87 -8.95
CA GLU A 71 0.41 -18.70 -9.88
C GLU A 71 1.46 -17.88 -10.65
N ALA A 72 1.08 -16.70 -11.15
CA ALA A 72 1.97 -15.83 -11.91
C ALA A 72 3.04 -15.15 -11.03
N ALA A 73 2.71 -14.83 -9.78
CA ALA A 73 3.61 -14.17 -8.83
C ALA A 73 4.82 -15.01 -8.41
N GLN A 74 4.75 -16.35 -8.54
CA GLN A 74 5.87 -17.28 -8.30
C GLN A 74 6.61 -17.03 -6.97
N GLY A 75 5.86 -16.78 -5.88
CA GLY A 75 6.41 -16.53 -4.55
C GLY A 75 6.57 -15.06 -4.18
N THR A 76 6.43 -14.12 -5.09
CA THR A 76 6.33 -12.70 -4.71
C THR A 76 5.08 -12.47 -3.88
N ALA A 77 5.22 -11.75 -2.77
CA ALA A 77 4.12 -11.46 -1.84
C ALA A 77 2.98 -10.68 -2.53
N ILE A 78 1.75 -10.97 -2.14
CA ILE A 78 0.54 -10.37 -2.72
C ILE A 78 -0.23 -9.60 -1.65
N LEU A 79 -0.35 -8.29 -1.85
CA LEU A 79 -1.28 -7.41 -1.15
C LEU A 79 -2.61 -7.39 -1.91
N ALA A 80 -3.70 -7.81 -1.29
CA ALA A 80 -5.02 -7.67 -1.90
C ALA A 80 -5.65 -6.33 -1.51
N THR A 81 -6.01 -5.56 -2.53
CA THR A 81 -6.63 -4.23 -2.39
C THR A 81 -7.97 -4.21 -3.09
N MET A 82 -9.01 -3.80 -2.36
CA MET A 82 -10.34 -3.53 -2.90
C MET A 82 -10.66 -2.06 -2.67
N ARG A 83 -10.48 -1.24 -3.69
CA ARG A 83 -10.64 0.21 -3.55
C ARG A 83 -12.10 0.59 -3.70
N THR A 84 -12.69 1.24 -2.67
CA THR A 84 -14.07 1.74 -2.72
C THR A 84 -14.18 3.03 -3.54
N ALA A 85 -15.40 3.42 -3.91
CA ALA A 85 -15.66 4.67 -4.62
C ALA A 85 -15.23 5.91 -3.81
N ARG A 86 -15.22 5.82 -2.48
CA ARG A 86 -14.74 6.91 -1.59
C ARG A 86 -13.24 7.16 -1.74
N ASP A 87 -12.47 6.09 -1.94
CA ASP A 87 -11.02 6.10 -2.04
C ASP A 87 -10.55 5.92 -3.50
N GLY A 88 -11.40 6.31 -4.48
CA GLY A 88 -11.04 6.39 -5.90
C GLY A 88 -11.14 5.08 -6.69
N GLY A 89 -11.83 4.09 -6.19
CA GLY A 89 -12.11 2.81 -6.86
C GLY A 89 -13.54 2.68 -7.38
N ALA A 90 -13.93 1.46 -7.77
CA ALA A 90 -15.27 1.16 -8.28
C ALA A 90 -16.33 1.01 -7.18
N GLY A 91 -15.91 0.91 -5.91
CA GLY A 91 -16.78 0.58 -4.80
C GLY A 91 -17.11 -0.91 -4.75
N ALA A 92 -17.45 -1.40 -3.57
CA ALA A 92 -17.82 -2.80 -3.40
C ALA A 92 -19.00 -2.94 -2.44
N ALA A 93 -20.13 -3.38 -2.96
CA ALA A 93 -21.14 -3.97 -2.10
C ALA A 93 -20.49 -5.17 -1.36
N ARG A 94 -20.75 -5.30 -0.05
CA ARG A 94 -20.23 -6.41 0.77
C ARG A 94 -18.70 -6.37 1.02
N TYR A 95 -18.08 -5.19 0.97
CA TYR A 95 -16.64 -4.97 1.19
C TYR A 95 -16.08 -5.78 2.36
N GLU A 96 -16.68 -5.63 3.56
CA GLU A 96 -16.26 -6.35 4.77
C GLU A 96 -16.30 -7.87 4.58
N ALA A 97 -17.42 -8.40 4.07
CA ALA A 97 -17.58 -9.84 3.91
C ALA A 97 -16.56 -10.43 2.94
N LEU A 98 -16.23 -9.70 1.88
CA LEU A 98 -15.25 -10.14 0.88
C LEU A 98 -13.83 -10.12 1.44
N LEU A 99 -13.41 -9.07 2.15
CA LEU A 99 -12.09 -9.03 2.78
C LEU A 99 -11.92 -10.09 3.88
N VAL A 100 -12.96 -10.32 4.68
CA VAL A 100 -12.96 -11.41 5.68
C VAL A 100 -12.84 -12.79 5.00
N MET A 101 -13.50 -12.99 3.86
CA MET A 101 -13.36 -14.22 3.07
C MET A 101 -11.91 -14.38 2.56
N LEU A 102 -11.33 -13.34 1.97
CA LEU A 102 -9.94 -13.37 1.49
C LEU A 102 -8.96 -13.77 2.60
N ALA A 103 -9.13 -13.19 3.80
CA ALA A 103 -8.33 -13.51 4.96
C ALA A 103 -8.49 -14.99 5.39
N ARG A 104 -9.71 -15.42 5.62
CA ARG A 104 -10.01 -16.78 6.11
C ARG A 104 -9.55 -17.88 5.15
N GLU A 105 -9.67 -17.62 3.85
CA GLU A 105 -9.24 -18.56 2.81
C GLU A 105 -7.75 -18.39 2.43
N ARG A 106 -7.03 -17.44 3.04
CA ARG A 106 -5.61 -17.15 2.81
C ARG A 106 -5.26 -16.97 1.33
N LEU A 107 -6.09 -16.19 0.62
CA LEU A 107 -5.95 -15.99 -0.81
C LEU A 107 -4.88 -14.97 -1.20
N CYS A 108 -4.36 -14.21 -0.23
CA CYS A 108 -3.29 -13.22 -0.37
C CYS A 108 -2.37 -13.28 0.86
N ASP A 109 -1.35 -12.44 0.90
CA ASP A 109 -0.37 -12.40 1.99
C ASP A 109 -0.57 -11.20 2.92
N ALA A 110 -1.26 -10.14 2.44
CA ALA A 110 -1.67 -8.98 3.21
C ALA A 110 -2.98 -8.40 2.65
N LEU A 111 -3.71 -7.65 3.48
CA LEU A 111 -4.91 -6.91 3.07
C LEU A 111 -4.70 -5.40 3.19
N ASP A 112 -5.16 -4.63 2.19
CA ASP A 112 -5.40 -3.19 2.32
C ASP A 112 -6.83 -2.98 2.82
N VAL A 113 -6.99 -2.27 3.93
CA VAL A 113 -8.29 -1.98 4.56
C VAL A 113 -8.46 -0.48 4.69
N GLU A 114 -9.49 0.06 4.05
CA GLU A 114 -9.75 1.51 4.04
C GLU A 114 -10.34 2.00 5.37
N LEU A 115 -9.82 3.10 5.89
CA LEU A 115 -10.37 3.76 7.09
C LEU A 115 -11.80 4.29 6.84
N SER A 116 -12.10 4.64 5.59
CA SER A 116 -13.37 5.22 5.16
C SER A 116 -14.59 4.30 5.33
N ILE A 117 -14.38 2.99 5.50
CA ILE A 117 -15.48 2.01 5.71
C ILE A 117 -16.08 2.07 7.12
N GLY A 118 -15.45 2.82 8.03
CA GLY A 118 -15.84 2.96 9.43
C GLY A 118 -15.09 2.00 10.35
N GLU A 119 -14.83 2.48 11.55
CA GLU A 119 -13.93 1.86 12.53
C GLU A 119 -14.34 0.45 12.96
N ALA A 120 -15.64 0.24 13.15
CA ALA A 120 -16.15 -1.07 13.58
C ALA A 120 -15.92 -2.15 12.50
N ALA A 121 -16.16 -1.82 11.23
CA ALA A 121 -15.89 -2.72 10.11
C ALA A 121 -14.38 -2.94 9.93
N PHE A 122 -13.57 -1.87 10.00
CA PHE A 122 -12.12 -1.95 9.95
C PHE A 122 -11.58 -2.94 10.99
N SER A 123 -11.94 -2.76 12.28
CA SER A 123 -11.45 -3.62 13.36
C SER A 123 -11.92 -5.08 13.22
N ARG A 124 -13.11 -5.33 12.65
CA ARG A 124 -13.55 -6.72 12.39
C ARG A 124 -12.74 -7.37 11.30
N ILE A 125 -12.44 -6.65 10.21
CA ILE A 125 -11.58 -7.15 9.13
C ILE A 125 -10.16 -7.40 9.64
N ALA A 126 -9.57 -6.43 10.35
CA ALA A 126 -8.22 -6.56 10.92
C ALA A 126 -8.11 -7.78 11.84
N ARG A 127 -9.08 -7.99 12.73
CA ARG A 127 -9.11 -9.17 13.59
C ARG A 127 -9.19 -10.48 12.78
N ALA A 128 -10.06 -10.56 11.78
CA ALA A 128 -10.17 -11.76 10.94
C ALA A 128 -8.88 -12.04 10.16
N ALA A 129 -8.18 -11.00 9.70
CA ALA A 129 -6.88 -11.12 9.05
C ALA A 129 -5.81 -11.63 10.03
N HIS A 130 -5.74 -11.09 11.23
CA HIS A 130 -4.80 -11.53 12.27
C HIS A 130 -5.06 -12.96 12.73
N GLU A 131 -6.32 -13.37 12.88
CA GLU A 131 -6.68 -14.77 13.16
C GLU A 131 -6.18 -15.73 12.09
N ALA A 132 -6.06 -15.27 10.84
CA ALA A 132 -5.47 -16.02 9.73
C ALA A 132 -3.94 -15.86 9.61
N GLY A 133 -3.30 -15.07 10.50
CA GLY A 133 -1.87 -14.77 10.45
C GLY A 133 -1.47 -13.81 9.31
N MET A 134 -2.41 -12.98 8.86
CA MET A 134 -2.24 -12.06 7.74
C MET A 134 -2.15 -10.62 8.24
N PRO A 135 -1.10 -9.85 7.91
CA PRO A 135 -0.99 -8.44 8.28
C PRO A 135 -1.94 -7.56 7.48
N VAL A 136 -2.26 -6.41 8.06
CA VAL A 136 -3.18 -5.40 7.52
C VAL A 136 -2.47 -4.09 7.27
N ILE A 137 -2.59 -3.58 6.05
CA ILE A 137 -2.27 -2.19 5.71
C ILE A 137 -3.55 -1.37 5.85
N GLY A 138 -3.64 -0.55 6.89
CA GLY A 138 -4.73 0.42 7.01
C GLY A 138 -4.48 1.57 6.05
N SER A 139 -5.47 1.97 5.25
CA SER A 139 -5.29 2.98 4.22
C SER A 139 -6.34 4.10 4.26
N CYS A 140 -5.91 5.29 3.83
CA CYS A 140 -6.77 6.46 3.63
C CYS A 140 -6.29 7.24 2.39
N HIS A 141 -7.23 7.62 1.52
CA HIS A 141 -6.93 8.36 0.30
C HIS A 141 -7.76 9.65 0.23
N ASP A 142 -7.12 10.73 -0.21
CA ASP A 142 -7.79 11.99 -0.53
C ASP A 142 -7.32 12.47 -1.91
N PHE A 143 -8.15 12.28 -2.91
CA PHE A 143 -7.86 12.65 -4.30
C PHE A 143 -8.11 14.13 -4.60
N GLU A 144 -8.68 14.87 -3.64
CA GLU A 144 -9.05 16.25 -3.86
C GLU A 144 -8.05 17.23 -3.25
N LYS A 145 -7.49 16.92 -2.09
CA LYS A 145 -6.61 17.81 -1.33
C LYS A 145 -5.60 17.06 -0.47
N THR A 146 -4.71 17.83 0.12
CA THR A 146 -3.84 17.42 1.24
C THR A 146 -4.37 18.08 2.51
N PRO A 147 -4.88 17.34 3.50
CA PRO A 147 -5.22 17.86 4.83
C PRO A 147 -4.01 18.48 5.54
N ASP A 148 -4.22 19.13 6.66
CA ASP A 148 -3.10 19.58 7.50
C ASP A 148 -2.32 18.39 8.11
N ALA A 149 -1.11 18.68 8.59
CA ALA A 149 -0.21 17.63 9.08
C ALA A 149 -0.77 16.90 10.31
N GLU A 150 -1.42 17.63 11.20
CA GLU A 150 -1.99 17.10 12.43
C GLU A 150 -3.16 16.15 12.13
N GLU A 151 -4.04 16.51 11.19
CA GLU A 151 -5.13 15.64 10.75
C GLU A 151 -4.59 14.36 10.11
N MET A 152 -3.58 14.47 9.24
CA MET A 152 -2.98 13.31 8.58
C MET A 152 -2.29 12.38 9.59
N ALA A 153 -1.53 12.93 10.55
CA ALA A 153 -0.89 12.16 11.62
C ALA A 153 -1.95 11.47 12.50
N ALA A 154 -3.04 12.17 12.85
CA ALA A 154 -4.13 11.57 13.61
C ALA A 154 -4.80 10.40 12.88
N ARG A 155 -4.99 10.49 11.55
CA ARG A 155 -5.53 9.38 10.74
C ARG A 155 -4.60 8.17 10.75
N LEU A 156 -3.27 8.37 10.64
CA LEU A 156 -2.27 7.29 10.75
C LEU A 156 -2.33 6.62 12.13
N CYS A 157 -2.32 7.40 13.21
CA CYS A 157 -2.46 6.89 14.57
C CYS A 157 -3.79 6.14 14.77
N ARG A 158 -4.87 6.63 14.16
CA ARG A 158 -6.18 5.98 14.24
C ARG A 158 -6.18 4.60 13.59
N MET A 159 -5.57 4.45 12.42
CA MET A 159 -5.44 3.14 11.76
C MET A 159 -4.66 2.15 12.62
N ALA A 160 -3.56 2.57 13.23
CA ALA A 160 -2.79 1.74 14.16
C ALA A 160 -3.64 1.29 15.37
N ALA A 161 -4.40 2.20 15.97
CA ALA A 161 -5.29 1.89 17.10
C ALA A 161 -6.43 0.91 16.73
N LEU A 162 -6.82 0.86 15.46
CA LEU A 162 -7.85 -0.06 14.95
C LEU A 162 -7.28 -1.43 14.54
N GLY A 163 -5.96 -1.62 14.61
CA GLY A 163 -5.31 -2.90 14.34
C GLY A 163 -4.56 -2.95 13.00
N ALA A 164 -4.24 -1.82 12.37
CA ALA A 164 -3.34 -1.83 11.23
C ALA A 164 -1.91 -2.20 11.66
N ASP A 165 -1.25 -3.07 10.91
CA ASP A 165 0.17 -3.39 11.08
C ASP A 165 1.07 -2.39 10.33
N ILE A 166 0.54 -1.78 9.27
CA ILE A 166 1.17 -0.69 8.50
C ILE A 166 0.10 0.38 8.27
N CYS A 167 0.46 1.65 8.40
CA CYS A 167 -0.46 2.78 8.24
C CYS A 167 -0.15 3.55 6.95
N LYS A 168 -1.11 3.62 6.02
CA LYS A 168 -0.94 4.21 4.69
C LYS A 168 -1.81 5.44 4.49
N ILE A 169 -1.20 6.51 4.01
CA ILE A 169 -1.93 7.70 3.57
C ILE A 169 -1.48 8.15 2.18
N ALA A 170 -2.44 8.46 1.31
CA ALA A 170 -2.20 9.00 -0.02
C ALA A 170 -3.06 10.25 -0.24
N VAL A 171 -2.45 11.39 -0.57
CA VAL A 171 -3.12 12.69 -0.65
C VAL A 171 -2.75 13.43 -1.93
N MET A 172 -3.64 14.32 -2.40
CA MET A 172 -3.42 15.10 -3.61
C MET A 172 -2.89 16.50 -3.26
N PRO A 173 -1.63 16.82 -3.63
CA PRO A 173 -1.08 18.15 -3.44
C PRO A 173 -1.66 19.13 -4.48
N ARG A 174 -2.02 20.33 -4.04
CA ARG A 174 -2.41 21.47 -4.90
C ARG A 174 -1.30 22.50 -5.01
N LYS A 175 -0.36 22.50 -4.08
CA LYS A 175 0.79 23.42 -3.98
C LYS A 175 1.95 22.73 -3.27
N ARG A 176 3.17 23.22 -3.45
CA ARG A 176 4.40 22.62 -2.90
C ARG A 176 4.35 22.41 -1.37
N ARG A 177 3.74 23.33 -0.64
CA ARG A 177 3.59 23.22 0.82
C ARG A 177 2.74 22.02 1.26
N ASP A 178 1.89 21.48 0.38
CA ASP A 178 1.09 20.29 0.68
C ASP A 178 1.98 19.04 0.74
N VAL A 179 3.04 18.97 -0.07
CA VAL A 179 4.05 17.91 0.01
C VAL A 179 4.83 18.01 1.34
N VAL A 180 5.17 19.23 1.76
CA VAL A 180 5.84 19.48 3.05
C VAL A 180 4.91 19.11 4.21
N ALA A 181 3.61 19.41 4.12
CA ALA A 181 2.64 19.03 5.14
C ALA A 181 2.54 17.51 5.32
N LEU A 182 2.56 16.73 4.23
CA LEU A 182 2.60 15.27 4.32
C LEU A 182 3.90 14.79 4.99
N THR A 183 5.05 15.36 4.65
CA THR A 183 6.32 15.01 5.29
C THR A 183 6.30 15.30 6.80
N ALA A 184 5.73 16.43 7.19
CA ALA A 184 5.57 16.77 8.61
C ALA A 184 4.63 15.80 9.34
N ALA A 185 3.53 15.39 8.69
CA ALA A 185 2.61 14.38 9.24
C ALA A 185 3.32 13.02 9.45
N CYS A 186 4.18 12.63 8.50
CA CYS A 186 4.96 11.41 8.63
C CYS A 186 5.92 11.47 9.84
N ALA A 187 6.63 12.57 10.01
CA ALA A 187 7.53 12.74 11.15
C ALA A 187 6.78 12.67 12.49
N GLN A 188 5.63 13.36 12.61
CA GLN A 188 4.78 13.30 13.80
C GLN A 188 4.26 11.88 14.09
N ALA A 189 3.81 11.17 13.05
CA ALA A 189 3.33 9.81 13.20
C ALA A 189 4.49 8.84 13.50
N ASP A 190 5.68 9.07 12.95
CA ASP A 190 6.87 8.26 13.20
C ASP A 190 7.29 8.30 14.66
N ASP A 191 7.21 9.45 15.32
CA ASP A 191 7.48 9.62 16.75
C ASP A 191 6.46 8.89 17.63
N ALA A 192 5.20 8.80 17.17
CA ALA A 192 4.08 8.25 17.95
C ALA A 192 3.85 6.75 17.75
N LEU A 193 4.23 6.19 16.58
CA LEU A 193 3.88 4.85 16.16
C LEU A 193 5.08 3.90 16.15
N THR A 194 4.82 2.64 16.49
CA THR A 194 5.75 1.53 16.20
C THR A 194 5.51 0.90 14.83
N GLN A 195 4.33 1.09 14.25
CA GLN A 195 3.95 0.59 12.93
C GLN A 195 4.73 1.33 11.83
N PRO A 196 5.20 0.63 10.79
CA PRO A 196 5.70 1.27 9.58
C PRO A 196 4.63 2.13 8.91
N ILE A 197 5.07 3.16 8.21
CA ILE A 197 4.20 4.11 7.51
C ILE A 197 4.39 3.99 6.01
N ILE A 198 3.34 4.22 5.24
CA ILE A 198 3.36 4.44 3.81
C ILE A 198 2.73 5.81 3.55
N ALA A 199 3.52 6.72 2.97
CA ALA A 199 3.08 8.10 2.74
C ALA A 199 3.31 8.50 1.28
N ILE A 200 2.24 8.90 0.60
CA ILE A 200 2.25 9.22 -0.82
C ILE A 200 1.58 10.56 -1.07
N SER A 201 2.34 11.51 -1.58
CA SER A 201 1.77 12.66 -2.27
C SER A 201 1.56 12.30 -3.74
N MET A 202 0.32 12.38 -4.22
CA MET A 202 -0.03 11.95 -5.57
C MET A 202 0.36 13.00 -6.63
N GLY A 203 0.26 12.62 -7.90
CA GLY A 203 0.60 13.50 -9.03
C GLY A 203 2.10 13.75 -9.16
N GLU A 204 2.47 14.53 -10.18
CA GLU A 204 3.86 14.84 -10.49
C GLU A 204 4.54 15.68 -9.40
N MET A 205 3.81 16.60 -8.79
CA MET A 205 4.30 17.41 -7.67
C MET A 205 4.68 16.56 -6.45
N GLY A 206 4.02 15.42 -6.27
CA GLY A 206 4.26 14.50 -5.18
C GLY A 206 5.42 13.53 -5.39
N MET A 207 6.06 13.53 -6.56
CA MET A 207 7.16 12.61 -6.90
C MET A 207 8.27 12.53 -5.83
N PRO A 208 8.71 13.63 -5.19
CA PRO A 208 9.72 13.56 -4.13
C PRO A 208 9.36 12.58 -3.00
N THR A 209 8.07 12.45 -2.64
CA THR A 209 7.64 11.51 -1.60
C THR A 209 7.78 10.04 -2.02
N ARG A 210 7.83 9.76 -3.31
CA ARG A 210 8.02 8.40 -3.83
C ARG A 210 9.50 8.01 -3.87
N ILE A 211 10.36 8.90 -4.37
CA ILE A 211 11.80 8.62 -4.54
C ILE A 211 12.60 8.79 -3.25
N CYS A 212 12.19 9.73 -2.37
CA CYS A 212 12.81 9.95 -1.06
C CYS A 212 12.05 9.26 0.07
N ALA A 213 11.29 8.22 -0.23
CA ALA A 213 10.39 7.55 0.70
C ALA A 213 11.08 7.11 2.00
N GLU A 214 12.29 6.53 1.92
CA GLU A 214 13.06 6.08 3.08
C GLU A 214 13.44 7.26 4.00
N ALA A 215 13.94 8.35 3.43
CA ALA A 215 14.29 9.55 4.19
C ALA A 215 13.08 10.22 4.87
N MET A 216 11.87 9.91 4.39
CA MET A 216 10.59 10.40 4.92
C MET A 216 9.89 9.37 5.82
N GLY A 217 10.53 8.24 6.14
CA GLY A 217 9.98 7.19 7.00
C GLY A 217 8.94 6.28 6.33
N SER A 218 8.79 6.32 4.99
CA SER A 218 7.86 5.45 4.26
C SER A 218 8.53 4.13 3.87
N CYS A 219 7.93 3.01 4.27
CA CYS A 219 8.51 1.68 4.06
C CYS A 219 8.21 1.07 2.67
N LEU A 220 7.26 1.65 1.93
CA LEU A 220 6.80 1.14 0.64
C LEU A 220 6.51 2.30 -0.32
N SER A 221 6.93 2.17 -1.57
CA SER A 221 6.60 3.10 -2.64
C SER A 221 5.99 2.33 -3.82
N PHE A 222 5.10 2.99 -4.58
CA PHE A 222 4.32 2.36 -5.64
C PHE A 222 4.82 2.77 -7.02
N GLY A 223 5.31 1.80 -7.78
CA GLY A 223 5.69 1.94 -9.18
C GLY A 223 4.68 1.28 -10.13
N THR A 224 4.94 1.33 -11.42
CA THR A 224 4.13 0.65 -12.44
C THR A 224 5.00 -0.21 -13.35
N ALA A 225 4.49 -1.37 -13.77
CA ALA A 225 5.07 -2.20 -14.84
C ALA A 225 4.19 -2.13 -16.12
N GLY A 226 3.32 -1.15 -16.22
CA GLY A 226 2.38 -0.95 -17.32
C GLY A 226 1.55 0.31 -17.12
N ALA A 227 0.23 0.20 -17.16
CA ALA A 227 -0.66 1.33 -16.88
C ALA A 227 -0.58 1.74 -15.40
N ALA A 228 -0.50 3.05 -15.15
CA ALA A 228 -0.51 3.58 -13.80
C ALA A 228 -1.88 3.39 -13.13
N SER A 229 -1.88 2.98 -11.88
CA SER A 229 -3.10 2.81 -11.05
C SER A 229 -3.45 4.05 -10.23
N ALA A 230 -2.54 5.01 -10.16
CA ALA A 230 -2.71 6.29 -9.46
C ALA A 230 -1.85 7.39 -10.10
N PRO A 231 -2.23 8.67 -9.96
CA PRO A 231 -1.47 9.79 -10.50
C PRO A 231 -0.03 9.84 -10.00
N GLY A 232 0.92 10.14 -10.91
CA GLY A 232 2.34 10.34 -10.60
C GLY A 232 3.11 9.05 -10.28
N GLN A 233 2.62 7.87 -10.63
CA GLN A 233 3.40 6.65 -10.56
C GLN A 233 4.50 6.64 -11.63
N MET A 234 5.69 6.21 -11.23
CA MET A 234 6.85 5.99 -12.09
C MET A 234 6.92 4.53 -12.53
N GLU A 235 7.67 4.26 -13.58
CA GLU A 235 8.08 2.89 -13.92
C GLU A 235 8.88 2.28 -12.75
N ALA A 236 8.61 1.02 -12.43
CA ALA A 236 9.09 0.38 -11.20
C ALA A 236 10.61 0.23 -11.15
N GLY A 237 11.27 -0.03 -12.29
CA GLY A 237 12.72 -0.11 -12.36
C GLY A 237 13.38 1.24 -12.09
N ALA A 238 12.87 2.32 -12.71
CA ALA A 238 13.37 3.68 -12.45
C ALA A 238 13.14 4.11 -10.99
N LEU A 239 11.98 3.76 -10.41
CA LEU A 239 11.71 3.99 -8.99
C LEU A 239 12.71 3.24 -8.11
N ARG A 240 12.98 1.97 -8.37
CA ARG A 240 13.95 1.17 -7.62
C ARG A 240 15.34 1.75 -7.67
N GLU A 241 15.80 2.22 -8.83
CA GLU A 241 17.11 2.88 -8.99
C GLU A 241 17.20 4.15 -8.13
N ALA A 242 16.15 4.99 -8.14
CA ALA A 242 16.09 6.19 -7.34
C ALA A 242 16.11 5.89 -5.83
N LEU A 243 15.31 4.92 -5.38
CA LEU A 243 15.28 4.47 -3.98
C LEU A 243 16.65 3.91 -3.54
N ALA A 244 17.31 3.13 -4.39
CA ALA A 244 18.64 2.60 -4.09
C ALA A 244 19.71 3.70 -4.00
N LEU A 245 19.58 4.79 -4.75
CA LEU A 245 20.47 5.95 -4.64
C LEU A 245 20.30 6.64 -3.28
N VAL A 246 19.06 6.89 -2.87
CA VAL A 246 18.75 7.49 -1.55
C VAL A 246 19.23 6.60 -0.42
N HIS A 247 18.93 5.31 -0.48
CA HIS A 247 19.36 4.33 0.52
C HIS A 247 20.87 4.32 0.73
N ARG A 248 21.67 4.32 -0.36
CA ARG A 248 23.14 4.37 -0.27
C ARG A 248 23.64 5.67 0.36
N ALA A 249 22.96 6.79 0.14
CA ALA A 249 23.34 8.07 0.77
C ALA A 249 23.08 8.02 2.29
N LEU A 250 21.90 7.56 2.72
CA LEU A 250 21.55 7.42 4.13
C LEU A 250 22.44 6.40 4.88
N ALA A 251 22.80 5.30 4.23
CA ALA A 251 23.67 4.27 4.83
C ALA A 251 25.11 4.76 5.07
N ARG A 252 25.61 5.70 4.27
CA ARG A 252 26.92 6.33 4.50
C ARG A 252 26.90 7.25 5.72
N GLU A 253 25.87 8.07 5.84
CA GLU A 253 25.71 8.97 6.99
C GLU A 253 25.61 8.21 8.31
N ALA A 254 24.92 7.07 8.35
CA ALA A 254 24.80 6.22 9.54
C ALA A 254 26.13 5.55 9.96
N GLN A 255 27.17 5.54 9.14
CA GLN A 255 28.50 5.02 9.46
C GLN A 255 29.46 6.12 9.95
N GLU A 256 29.13 7.38 9.74
CA GLU A 256 29.98 8.54 10.10
C GLU A 256 29.62 9.13 11.46
N PHE A 257 28.49 8.74 12.06
CA PHE A 257 27.99 9.15 13.38
C PHE A 257 27.73 7.94 14.29
#